data_53347cd09f939aca0e1980114971bd99
#
_entry.id   53347cd09f939aca0e1980114971bd99
#
_cell.length_a   1.000
_cell.length_b   1.000
_cell.length_c   1.000
_cell.angle_alpha   90.00
_cell.angle_beta   90.00
_cell.angle_gamma   90.00
#
_symmetry.space_group_name_H-M   'P 1'
#
loop_
_entity.id
_entity.type
_entity.pdbx_description
1 polymer ?
#
loop_
_entity_poly.entity_id
_entity_poly.type
_entity_poly.pdbx_seq_one_letter_code
_entity_poly.pdbx_strand_id
1 'polypeptide(L)'
;SHCLKMDTNNVDALNAVARNAINFGRIAEAKQCYRKVLGTDSMNFYANYQLARLYYQLGDYGRATEHYHILASIEGENPSILTGLADCHIKRGTGPNTMIALSLYARALELNPENVRVASSLINTLLRMGDGQGALQVCDTALFYNPDNSQIRQSKGMALYMTKDYKQADSVYTGLLADGDSSFLNLKYAGAARYMSGHALDGVELLEKAYEIDSTDVETVMLYGASLGKTYDRKRAYELFDLAETNMQPKKFLVNMLTTFRGDALERDGRWPEAEKLYYAAWKEDPTQLHFLYKISTQYWDVDPGLFQQEEKLQKTIFSRYTYLTAYMKTDKSQKYLYNYRPFLEAVCEDAFFRNADEVTMLAPDGKKTKLAVSDLRALVAQLPQMPEDERLRREKMQEHIKKAREKEKELRKSGAKLDTLALSKEEKEKARKMLKDADLE
;
A
#
# COMPACT_ATOMS: atom_id res chain seq x y z
N SER A 1 38.47 -18.88 -40.38
CA SER A 1 39.43 -17.83 -40.73
C SER A 1 40.75 -18.44 -41.13
N HIS A 2 41.57 -17.71 -41.89
CA HIS A 2 42.88 -18.21 -42.34
C HIS A 2 43.81 -18.52 -41.14
N CYS A 3 43.77 -17.68 -40.09
CA CYS A 3 44.56 -17.89 -38.86
C CYS A 3 44.24 -19.24 -38.17
N LEU A 4 42.98 -19.70 -38.13
CA LEU A 4 42.60 -20.96 -37.52
C LEU A 4 43.00 -22.19 -38.39
N LYS A 5 43.36 -21.99 -39.65
CA LYS A 5 43.94 -23.05 -40.49
C LYS A 5 45.43 -23.27 -40.20
N MET A 6 46.12 -22.24 -39.70
CA MET A 6 47.52 -22.27 -39.32
C MET A 6 47.71 -22.68 -37.84
N ASP A 7 46.87 -22.17 -36.98
CA ASP A 7 46.83 -22.50 -35.54
C ASP A 7 45.38 -22.57 -35.08
N THR A 8 44.93 -23.80 -34.82
CA THR A 8 43.54 -24.11 -34.41
C THR A 8 43.19 -23.62 -33.00
N ASN A 9 44.21 -23.26 -32.20
CA ASN A 9 44.05 -22.79 -30.82
C ASN A 9 44.35 -21.30 -30.65
N ASN A 10 44.55 -20.57 -31.76
CA ASN A 10 44.78 -19.14 -31.71
C ASN A 10 43.62 -18.41 -31.02
N VAL A 11 43.87 -17.88 -29.83
CA VAL A 11 42.89 -17.30 -28.93
C VAL A 11 42.18 -16.10 -29.58
N ASP A 12 42.92 -15.20 -30.24
CA ASP A 12 42.35 -14.03 -30.87
C ASP A 12 41.45 -14.37 -32.04
N ALA A 13 41.89 -15.37 -32.85
CA ALA A 13 41.09 -15.85 -33.95
C ALA A 13 39.79 -16.54 -33.46
N LEU A 14 39.88 -17.38 -32.41
CA LEU A 14 38.70 -18.01 -31.81
C LEU A 14 37.74 -16.96 -31.22
N ASN A 15 38.23 -15.95 -30.52
CA ASN A 15 37.43 -14.87 -29.99
C ASN A 15 36.75 -14.06 -31.11
N ALA A 16 37.43 -13.77 -32.20
CA ALA A 16 36.86 -13.07 -33.36
C ALA A 16 35.77 -13.88 -34.05
N VAL A 17 35.99 -15.22 -34.23
CA VAL A 17 34.98 -16.12 -34.78
C VAL A 17 33.77 -16.22 -33.86
N ALA A 18 33.97 -16.33 -32.53
CA ALA A 18 32.90 -16.40 -31.56
C ALA A 18 32.03 -15.14 -31.57
N ARG A 19 32.63 -13.93 -31.58
CA ARG A 19 31.89 -12.66 -31.71
C ARG A 19 31.07 -12.61 -33.00
N ASN A 20 31.66 -12.98 -34.10
CA ASN A 20 30.96 -13.03 -35.39
C ASN A 20 29.80 -14.03 -35.35
N ALA A 21 30.02 -15.20 -34.78
CA ALA A 21 28.97 -16.22 -34.60
C ALA A 21 27.79 -15.69 -33.76
N ILE A 22 28.04 -14.91 -32.67
CA ILE A 22 27.00 -14.25 -31.88
C ILE A 22 26.20 -13.27 -32.72
N ASN A 23 26.86 -12.42 -33.50
CA ASN A 23 26.21 -11.43 -34.35
C ASN A 23 25.27 -12.06 -35.40
N PHE A 24 25.58 -13.27 -35.84
CA PHE A 24 24.74 -14.03 -36.77
C PHE A 24 23.82 -15.06 -36.10
N GLY A 25 23.66 -15.01 -34.76
CA GLY A 25 22.80 -15.94 -34.01
C GLY A 25 23.31 -17.37 -33.92
N ARG A 26 24.56 -17.65 -34.36
CA ARG A 26 25.18 -18.99 -34.33
C ARG A 26 25.76 -19.29 -32.95
N ILE A 27 24.87 -19.37 -31.95
CA ILE A 27 25.23 -19.47 -30.53
C ILE A 27 26.03 -20.73 -30.18
N ALA A 28 25.71 -21.87 -30.82
CA ALA A 28 26.46 -23.14 -30.61
C ALA A 28 27.93 -23.00 -31.01
N GLU A 29 28.20 -22.37 -32.15
CA GLU A 29 29.55 -22.13 -32.65
C GLU A 29 30.32 -21.18 -31.72
N ALA A 30 29.70 -20.12 -31.28
CA ALA A 30 30.30 -19.17 -30.32
C ALA A 30 30.70 -19.86 -29.01
N LYS A 31 29.81 -20.70 -28.43
CA LYS A 31 30.13 -21.49 -27.24
C LYS A 31 31.29 -22.44 -27.46
N GLN A 32 31.36 -23.10 -28.64
CA GLN A 32 32.43 -24.00 -28.96
C GLN A 32 33.77 -23.28 -29.04
N CYS A 33 33.81 -22.09 -29.68
CA CYS A 33 35.02 -21.28 -29.76
C CYS A 33 35.53 -20.86 -28.38
N TYR A 34 34.67 -20.32 -27.52
CA TYR A 34 35.07 -19.93 -26.17
C TYR A 34 35.51 -21.14 -25.33
N ARG A 35 34.84 -22.29 -25.44
CA ARG A 35 35.26 -23.51 -24.75
C ARG A 35 36.64 -23.99 -25.22
N LYS A 36 36.99 -23.83 -26.51
CA LYS A 36 38.33 -24.14 -27.00
C LYS A 36 39.39 -23.21 -26.37
N VAL A 37 39.09 -21.91 -26.25
CA VAL A 37 39.96 -20.97 -25.54
C VAL A 37 40.16 -21.42 -24.10
N LEU A 38 39.08 -21.79 -23.37
CA LEU A 38 39.18 -22.29 -21.99
C LEU A 38 39.87 -23.64 -21.86
N GLY A 39 39.89 -24.44 -22.92
CA GLY A 39 40.69 -25.69 -22.97
C GLY A 39 42.19 -25.44 -23.01
N THR A 40 42.61 -24.27 -23.49
CA THR A 40 44.03 -23.85 -23.51
C THR A 40 44.37 -23.04 -22.24
N ASP A 41 43.47 -22.14 -21.82
CA ASP A 41 43.59 -21.30 -20.64
C ASP A 41 42.23 -21.20 -19.92
N SER A 42 42.06 -22.04 -18.91
CA SER A 42 40.80 -22.12 -18.14
C SER A 42 40.46 -20.86 -17.40
N MET A 43 41.47 -20.02 -17.11
CA MET A 43 41.34 -18.74 -16.40
C MET A 43 41.23 -17.53 -17.36
N ASN A 44 41.07 -17.78 -18.66
CA ASN A 44 40.95 -16.71 -19.63
C ASN A 44 39.75 -15.81 -19.31
N PHE A 45 40.03 -14.59 -18.89
CA PHE A 45 39.00 -13.63 -18.45
C PHE A 45 37.94 -13.39 -19.52
N TYR A 46 38.37 -13.07 -20.75
CA TYR A 46 37.45 -12.71 -21.82
C TYR A 46 36.49 -13.86 -22.19
N ALA A 47 37.02 -15.08 -22.32
CA ALA A 47 36.19 -16.24 -22.66
C ALA A 47 35.21 -16.60 -21.56
N ASN A 48 35.63 -16.54 -20.28
CA ASN A 48 34.73 -16.74 -19.14
C ASN A 48 33.65 -15.67 -19.11
N TYR A 49 34.00 -14.39 -19.31
CA TYR A 49 33.04 -13.27 -19.29
C TYR A 49 31.99 -13.43 -20.41
N GLN A 50 32.42 -13.77 -21.61
CA GLN A 50 31.48 -13.95 -22.72
C GLN A 50 30.59 -15.17 -22.52
N LEU A 51 31.09 -16.26 -21.99
CA LEU A 51 30.29 -17.45 -21.67
C LEU A 51 29.31 -17.18 -20.55
N ALA A 52 29.70 -16.47 -19.48
CA ALA A 52 28.81 -16.05 -18.39
C ALA A 52 27.62 -15.28 -18.95
N ARG A 53 27.87 -14.24 -19.77
CA ARG A 53 26.83 -13.45 -20.42
C ARG A 53 25.94 -14.27 -21.33
N LEU A 54 26.54 -15.15 -22.13
CA LEU A 54 25.81 -15.98 -23.09
C LEU A 54 24.91 -16.98 -22.37
N TYR A 55 25.38 -17.64 -21.31
CA TYR A 55 24.57 -18.53 -20.50
C TYR A 55 23.44 -17.79 -19.79
N TYR A 56 23.72 -16.59 -19.29
CA TYR A 56 22.68 -15.74 -18.69
C TYR A 56 21.56 -15.41 -19.70
N GLN A 57 21.93 -15.00 -20.93
CA GLN A 57 20.96 -14.73 -22.00
C GLN A 57 20.13 -15.94 -22.40
N LEU A 58 20.72 -17.13 -22.31
CA LEU A 58 20.05 -18.40 -22.62
C LEU A 58 19.22 -18.96 -21.46
N GLY A 59 19.18 -18.28 -20.31
CA GLY A 59 18.46 -18.72 -19.11
C GLY A 59 19.19 -19.81 -18.30
N ASP A 60 20.43 -20.20 -18.69
CA ASP A 60 21.23 -21.13 -17.91
C ASP A 60 22.03 -20.39 -16.83
N TYR A 61 21.29 -19.97 -15.82
CA TYR A 61 21.85 -19.17 -14.73
C TYR A 61 22.83 -19.93 -13.84
N GLY A 62 22.76 -21.28 -13.84
CA GLY A 62 23.70 -22.13 -13.13
C GLY A 62 25.10 -22.01 -13.73
N ARG A 63 25.22 -22.28 -15.04
CA ARG A 63 26.52 -22.17 -15.74
C ARG A 63 27.01 -20.72 -15.80
N ALA A 64 26.12 -19.76 -15.94
CA ALA A 64 26.50 -18.34 -15.85
C ALA A 64 27.18 -18.03 -14.51
N THR A 65 26.61 -18.51 -13.40
CA THR A 65 27.14 -18.33 -12.04
C THR A 65 28.54 -18.98 -11.92
N GLU A 66 28.76 -20.19 -12.45
CA GLU A 66 30.06 -20.85 -12.43
C GLU A 66 31.15 -20.00 -13.11
N HIS A 67 30.89 -19.50 -14.31
CA HIS A 67 31.82 -18.62 -15.02
C HIS A 67 32.05 -17.29 -14.30
N TYR A 68 31.03 -16.67 -13.68
CA TYR A 68 31.22 -15.49 -12.88
C TYR A 68 32.04 -15.73 -11.61
N HIS A 69 31.96 -16.91 -10.98
CA HIS A 69 32.83 -17.29 -9.87
C HIS A 69 34.29 -17.41 -10.30
N ILE A 70 34.55 -17.97 -11.49
CA ILE A 70 35.89 -18.01 -12.06
C ILE A 70 36.42 -16.58 -12.26
N LEU A 71 35.59 -15.68 -12.83
CA LEU A 71 35.96 -14.27 -12.99
C LEU A 71 36.28 -13.59 -11.68
N ALA A 72 35.48 -13.84 -10.64
CA ALA A 72 35.72 -13.29 -9.31
C ALA A 72 37.02 -13.81 -8.68
N SER A 73 37.45 -15.06 -9.02
CA SER A 73 38.74 -15.59 -8.59
C SER A 73 39.92 -14.95 -9.32
N ILE A 74 39.71 -14.39 -10.52
CA ILE A 74 40.75 -13.73 -11.32
C ILE A 74 40.95 -12.27 -10.90
N GLU A 75 39.86 -11.51 -10.84
CA GLU A 75 39.90 -10.06 -10.59
C GLU A 75 39.47 -9.63 -9.19
N GLY A 76 39.02 -10.57 -8.35
CA GLY A 76 38.50 -10.25 -7.02
C GLY A 76 37.16 -9.52 -7.09
N GLU A 77 37.00 -8.49 -6.26
CA GLU A 77 35.76 -7.73 -6.12
C GLU A 77 35.59 -6.70 -7.24
N ASN A 78 35.22 -7.15 -8.43
CA ASN A 78 34.87 -6.27 -9.54
C ASN A 78 33.35 -5.99 -9.55
N PRO A 79 32.89 -4.70 -9.55
CA PRO A 79 31.48 -4.37 -9.52
C PRO A 79 30.65 -5.02 -10.64
N SER A 80 31.20 -5.15 -11.84
CA SER A 80 30.50 -5.77 -12.97
C SER A 80 30.32 -7.28 -12.80
N ILE A 81 31.29 -7.95 -12.21
CA ILE A 81 31.24 -9.39 -11.89
C ILE A 81 30.24 -9.63 -10.77
N LEU A 82 30.32 -8.86 -9.69
CA LEU A 82 29.37 -8.93 -8.57
C LEU A 82 27.92 -8.72 -9.04
N THR A 83 27.72 -7.73 -9.91
CA THR A 83 26.40 -7.46 -10.51
C THR A 83 25.92 -8.65 -11.35
N GLY A 84 26.78 -9.24 -12.18
CA GLY A 84 26.44 -10.42 -12.98
C GLY A 84 26.06 -11.63 -12.14
N LEU A 85 26.79 -11.87 -11.04
CA LEU A 85 26.45 -12.90 -10.04
C LEU A 85 25.09 -12.63 -9.40
N ALA A 86 24.86 -11.40 -8.95
CA ALA A 86 23.60 -10.98 -8.35
C ALA A 86 22.42 -11.19 -9.32
N ASP A 87 22.56 -10.75 -10.57
CA ASP A 87 21.56 -10.94 -11.62
C ASP A 87 21.22 -12.43 -11.81
N CYS A 88 22.22 -13.32 -11.81
CA CYS A 88 22.03 -14.77 -11.91
C CYS A 88 21.23 -15.30 -10.71
N HIS A 89 21.57 -14.88 -9.49
CA HIS A 89 20.86 -15.30 -8.28
C HIS A 89 19.41 -14.81 -8.28
N ILE A 90 19.13 -13.57 -8.69
CA ILE A 90 17.76 -13.05 -8.82
C ILE A 90 16.94 -13.90 -9.80
N LYS A 91 17.51 -14.27 -10.94
CA LYS A 91 16.82 -15.11 -11.95
C LYS A 91 16.55 -16.53 -11.49
N ARG A 92 17.34 -17.06 -10.55
CA ARG A 92 17.09 -18.37 -9.93
C ARG A 92 15.94 -18.37 -8.93
N GLY A 93 15.52 -17.19 -8.42
CA GLY A 93 14.19 -16.95 -7.84
C GLY A 93 13.89 -17.62 -6.48
N THR A 94 14.86 -18.16 -5.75
CA THR A 94 14.63 -18.69 -4.39
C THR A 94 14.98 -17.64 -3.32
N GLY A 95 14.34 -17.71 -2.13
CA GLY A 95 14.60 -16.78 -1.02
C GLY A 95 16.10 -16.65 -0.68
N PRO A 96 16.84 -17.76 -0.48
CA PRO A 96 18.29 -17.69 -0.24
C PRO A 96 19.07 -17.01 -1.38
N ASN A 97 18.72 -17.28 -2.64
CA ASN A 97 19.37 -16.63 -3.77
C ASN A 97 19.10 -15.12 -3.80
N THR A 98 17.89 -14.68 -3.41
CA THR A 98 17.58 -13.25 -3.32
C THR A 98 18.43 -12.55 -2.27
N MET A 99 18.66 -13.18 -1.11
CA MET A 99 19.53 -12.62 -0.07
C MET A 99 20.99 -12.51 -0.51
N ILE A 100 21.50 -13.52 -1.21
CA ILE A 100 22.83 -13.48 -1.83
C ILE A 100 22.92 -12.34 -2.84
N ALA A 101 21.92 -12.20 -3.69
CA ALA A 101 21.90 -11.12 -4.69
C ALA A 101 21.91 -9.72 -4.04
N LEU A 102 21.15 -9.53 -2.96
CA LEU A 102 21.14 -8.25 -2.23
C LEU A 102 22.53 -7.90 -1.70
N SER A 103 23.24 -8.86 -1.07
CA SER A 103 24.60 -8.63 -0.57
C SER A 103 25.59 -8.31 -1.70
N LEU A 104 25.46 -8.98 -2.84
CA LEU A 104 26.33 -8.76 -4.01
C LEU A 104 26.07 -7.39 -4.65
N TYR A 105 24.79 -6.97 -4.80
CA TYR A 105 24.45 -5.63 -5.30
C TYR A 105 24.93 -4.54 -4.34
N ALA A 106 24.71 -4.73 -3.02
CA ALA A 106 25.18 -3.77 -2.02
C ALA A 106 26.69 -3.60 -2.10
N ARG A 107 27.43 -4.72 -2.19
CA ARG A 107 28.88 -4.68 -2.34
C ARG A 107 29.34 -4.03 -3.65
N ALA A 108 28.66 -4.32 -4.75
CA ALA A 108 28.95 -3.68 -6.04
C ALA A 108 28.70 -2.17 -6.00
N LEU A 109 27.69 -1.72 -5.25
CA LEU A 109 27.36 -0.30 -5.07
C LEU A 109 28.35 0.42 -4.13
N GLU A 110 28.85 -0.26 -3.08
CA GLU A 110 29.94 0.26 -2.25
C GLU A 110 31.22 0.55 -3.05
N LEU A 111 31.53 -0.33 -4.00
CA LEU A 111 32.69 -0.17 -4.88
C LEU A 111 32.49 0.87 -5.99
N ASN A 112 31.25 1.09 -6.41
CA ASN A 112 30.89 2.09 -7.42
C ASN A 112 29.52 2.71 -7.09
N PRO A 113 29.48 3.72 -6.18
CA PRO A 113 28.24 4.32 -5.70
C PRO A 113 27.42 5.06 -6.77
N GLU A 114 28.06 5.49 -7.86
CA GLU A 114 27.41 6.25 -8.95
C GLU A 114 26.66 5.32 -9.93
N ASN A 115 26.78 4.01 -9.77
CA ASN A 115 26.24 3.04 -10.73
C ASN A 115 24.70 2.93 -10.61
N VAL A 116 24.01 3.76 -11.39
CA VAL A 116 22.54 3.81 -11.45
C VAL A 116 21.92 2.42 -11.73
N ARG A 117 22.53 1.60 -12.59
CA ARG A 117 21.99 0.27 -12.92
C ARG A 117 22.01 -0.65 -11.70
N VAL A 118 23.10 -0.67 -10.96
CA VAL A 118 23.24 -1.50 -9.75
C VAL A 118 22.28 -1.00 -8.68
N ALA A 119 22.23 0.32 -8.45
CA ALA A 119 21.28 0.95 -7.53
C ALA A 119 19.83 0.58 -7.86
N SER A 120 19.42 0.72 -9.12
CA SER A 120 18.08 0.35 -9.58
C SER A 120 17.77 -1.14 -9.37
N SER A 121 18.74 -2.03 -9.61
CA SER A 121 18.57 -3.48 -9.40
C SER A 121 18.38 -3.81 -7.91
N LEU A 122 19.17 -3.20 -7.04
CA LEU A 122 19.07 -3.34 -5.58
C LEU A 122 17.72 -2.80 -5.07
N ILE A 123 17.36 -1.57 -5.45
CA ILE A 123 16.09 -0.93 -5.09
C ILE A 123 14.91 -1.79 -5.50
N ASN A 124 14.85 -2.21 -6.77
CA ASN A 124 13.76 -3.04 -7.28
C ASN A 124 13.66 -4.39 -6.55
N THR A 125 14.78 -4.96 -6.12
CA THR A 125 14.79 -6.20 -5.36
C THR A 125 14.23 -5.98 -3.96
N LEU A 126 14.63 -4.91 -3.27
CA LEU A 126 14.11 -4.52 -1.95
C LEU A 126 12.61 -4.22 -1.99
N LEU A 127 12.14 -3.44 -2.98
CA LEU A 127 10.71 -3.15 -3.17
C LEU A 127 9.90 -4.43 -3.38
N ARG A 128 10.38 -5.39 -4.19
CA ARG A 128 9.70 -6.68 -4.39
C ARG A 128 9.65 -7.54 -3.13
N MET A 129 10.61 -7.39 -2.22
CA MET A 129 10.60 -8.06 -0.91
C MET A 129 9.73 -7.36 0.12
N GLY A 130 9.21 -6.17 -0.19
CA GLY A 130 8.44 -5.37 0.75
C GLY A 130 9.30 -4.49 1.68
N ASP A 131 10.61 -4.46 1.47
CA ASP A 131 11.52 -3.62 2.24
C ASP A 131 11.57 -2.19 1.67
N GLY A 132 10.50 -1.44 1.94
CA GLY A 132 10.40 -0.03 1.52
C GLY A 132 11.45 0.85 2.20
N GLN A 133 11.81 0.55 3.46
CA GLN A 133 12.78 1.35 4.21
C GLN A 133 14.20 1.16 3.65
N GLY A 134 14.60 -0.08 3.39
CA GLY A 134 15.88 -0.38 2.75
C GLY A 134 15.95 0.23 1.33
N ALA A 135 14.86 0.12 0.56
CA ALA A 135 14.79 0.74 -0.77
C ALA A 135 14.96 2.27 -0.70
N LEU A 136 14.36 2.93 0.30
CA LEU A 136 14.46 4.38 0.49
C LEU A 136 15.90 4.82 0.77
N GLN A 137 16.62 4.10 1.64
CA GLN A 137 18.04 4.41 1.93
C GLN A 137 18.91 4.31 0.67
N VAL A 138 18.69 3.28 -0.14
CA VAL A 138 19.45 3.12 -1.39
C VAL A 138 19.07 4.21 -2.41
N CYS A 139 17.78 4.59 -2.49
CA CYS A 139 17.34 5.71 -3.33
C CYS A 139 18.02 7.02 -2.94
N ASP A 140 18.08 7.33 -1.64
CA ASP A 140 18.69 8.57 -1.14
C ASP A 140 20.17 8.61 -1.48
N THR A 141 20.89 7.51 -1.28
CA THR A 141 22.31 7.40 -1.66
C THR A 141 22.51 7.58 -3.17
N ALA A 142 21.69 6.89 -3.98
CA ALA A 142 21.81 6.95 -5.43
C ALA A 142 21.46 8.34 -6.00
N LEU A 143 20.47 9.03 -5.42
CA LEU A 143 20.10 10.40 -5.78
C LEU A 143 21.11 11.45 -5.32
N PHE A 144 21.90 11.16 -4.29
CA PHE A 144 23.01 12.03 -3.92
C PHE A 144 24.03 12.16 -5.07
N TYR A 145 24.33 11.06 -5.77
CA TYR A 145 25.24 11.05 -6.92
C TYR A 145 24.56 11.41 -8.25
N ASN A 146 23.25 11.11 -8.37
CA ASN A 146 22.49 11.29 -9.62
C ASN A 146 21.12 11.95 -9.32
N PRO A 147 21.11 13.24 -8.91
CA PRO A 147 19.91 13.89 -8.36
C PRO A 147 18.71 13.96 -9.33
N ASP A 148 18.99 14.05 -10.62
CA ASP A 148 17.96 14.20 -11.67
C ASP A 148 17.50 12.87 -12.27
N ASN A 149 17.93 11.75 -11.72
CA ASN A 149 17.55 10.44 -12.24
C ASN A 149 16.07 10.13 -11.97
N SER A 150 15.23 10.26 -13.01
CA SER A 150 13.78 10.09 -12.91
C SER A 150 13.38 8.68 -12.47
N GLN A 151 14.09 7.63 -12.92
CA GLN A 151 13.80 6.25 -12.54
C GLN A 151 14.04 6.00 -11.05
N ILE A 152 15.14 6.54 -10.48
CA ILE A 152 15.39 6.41 -9.03
C ILE A 152 14.42 7.28 -8.24
N ARG A 153 14.08 8.48 -8.71
CA ARG A 153 13.03 9.32 -8.09
C ARG A 153 11.67 8.59 -8.08
N GLN A 154 11.28 7.93 -9.16
CA GLN A 154 10.07 7.12 -9.21
C GLN A 154 10.11 5.98 -8.19
N SER A 155 11.24 5.26 -8.11
CA SER A 155 11.44 4.19 -7.13
C SER A 155 11.41 4.71 -5.69
N LYS A 156 11.93 5.92 -5.43
CA LYS A 156 11.82 6.61 -4.12
C LYS A 156 10.37 6.89 -3.78
N GLY A 157 9.58 7.41 -4.72
CA GLY A 157 8.14 7.61 -4.54
C GLY A 157 7.42 6.32 -4.15
N MET A 158 7.77 5.19 -4.80
CA MET A 158 7.23 3.88 -4.48
C MET A 158 7.64 3.41 -3.07
N ALA A 159 8.91 3.59 -2.69
CA ALA A 159 9.39 3.25 -1.35
C ALA A 159 8.67 4.07 -0.27
N LEU A 160 8.47 5.36 -0.48
CA LEU A 160 7.71 6.24 0.40
C LEU A 160 6.24 5.80 0.50
N TYR A 161 5.62 5.41 -0.61
CA TYR A 161 4.26 4.89 -0.61
C TYR A 161 4.15 3.58 0.21
N MET A 162 5.12 2.67 0.07
CA MET A 162 5.17 1.42 0.83
C MET A 162 5.40 1.65 2.33
N THR A 163 6.21 2.64 2.71
CA THR A 163 6.43 3.04 4.11
C THR A 163 5.31 3.92 4.67
N LYS A 164 4.26 4.16 3.87
CA LYS A 164 3.09 4.97 4.21
C LYS A 164 3.36 6.47 4.42
N ASP A 165 4.51 6.96 3.97
CA ASP A 165 4.75 8.41 3.90
C ASP A 165 4.14 8.97 2.61
N TYR A 166 2.81 8.99 2.59
CA TYR A 166 2.05 9.39 1.41
C TYR A 166 2.25 10.86 1.03
N LYS A 167 2.54 11.72 1.99
CA LYS A 167 2.79 13.15 1.73
C LYS A 167 4.08 13.35 0.94
N GLN A 168 5.15 12.69 1.35
CA GLN A 168 6.41 12.75 0.62
C GLN A 168 6.32 12.01 -0.71
N ALA A 169 5.60 10.88 -0.77
CA ALA A 169 5.35 10.17 -2.03
C ALA A 169 4.64 11.08 -3.06
N ASP A 170 3.56 11.77 -2.66
CA ASP A 170 2.87 12.75 -3.54
C ASP A 170 3.82 13.85 -4.02
N SER A 171 4.65 14.40 -3.14
CA SER A 171 5.63 15.43 -3.51
C SER A 171 6.60 14.94 -4.59
N VAL A 172 7.12 13.71 -4.44
CA VAL A 172 8.05 13.11 -5.42
C VAL A 172 7.36 12.90 -6.77
N TYR A 173 6.16 12.31 -6.77
CA TYR A 173 5.42 12.06 -8.02
C TYR A 173 4.92 13.36 -8.67
N THR A 174 4.51 14.35 -7.88
CA THR A 174 4.16 15.68 -8.40
C THR A 174 5.36 16.34 -9.08
N GLY A 175 6.57 16.20 -8.53
CA GLY A 175 7.79 16.66 -9.18
C GLY A 175 8.05 15.96 -10.52
N LEU A 176 7.91 14.63 -10.57
CA LEU A 176 8.06 13.87 -11.83
C LEU A 176 7.05 14.28 -12.90
N LEU A 177 5.78 14.51 -12.49
CA LEU A 177 4.74 14.99 -13.39
C LEU A 177 5.04 16.42 -13.91
N ALA A 178 5.59 17.29 -13.06
CA ALA A 178 6.01 18.64 -13.45
C ALA A 178 7.19 18.62 -14.44
N ASP A 179 8.07 17.63 -14.35
CA ASP A 179 9.16 17.39 -15.28
C ASP A 179 8.67 16.77 -16.62
N GLY A 180 7.36 16.53 -16.75
CA GLY A 180 6.71 16.02 -17.97
C GLY A 180 6.60 14.49 -18.03
N ASP A 181 6.99 13.75 -16.99
CA ASP A 181 6.87 12.28 -16.95
C ASP A 181 5.47 11.86 -16.47
N SER A 182 4.50 11.91 -17.38
CA SER A 182 3.11 11.47 -17.18
C SER A 182 2.93 9.97 -17.43
N SER A 183 3.89 9.14 -17.04
CA SER A 183 3.78 7.69 -17.16
C SER A 183 2.68 7.14 -16.25
N PHE A 184 2.13 5.97 -16.62
CA PHE A 184 1.09 5.28 -15.86
C PHE A 184 1.41 5.18 -14.37
N LEU A 185 2.63 4.77 -14.02
CA LEU A 185 3.02 4.59 -12.62
C LEU A 185 3.06 5.91 -11.86
N ASN A 186 3.54 6.98 -12.47
CA ASN A 186 3.59 8.29 -11.83
C ASN A 186 2.18 8.85 -11.58
N LEU A 187 1.29 8.73 -12.55
CA LEU A 187 -0.12 9.15 -12.41
C LEU A 187 -0.83 8.31 -11.33
N LYS A 188 -0.70 6.99 -11.40
CA LYS A 188 -1.29 6.06 -10.46
C LYS A 188 -0.88 6.36 -9.03
N TYR A 189 0.43 6.40 -8.76
CA TYR A 189 0.92 6.56 -7.39
C TYR A 189 0.82 7.98 -6.86
N ALA A 190 0.84 9.02 -7.71
CA ALA A 190 0.49 10.37 -7.29
C ALA A 190 -0.97 10.44 -6.83
N GLY A 191 -1.89 9.90 -7.63
CA GLY A 191 -3.31 9.85 -7.27
C GLY A 191 -3.58 9.00 -6.03
N ALA A 192 -2.93 7.83 -5.94
CA ALA A 192 -3.01 6.94 -4.78
C ALA A 192 -2.49 7.62 -3.50
N ALA A 193 -1.34 8.30 -3.56
CA ALA A 193 -0.76 9.00 -2.43
C ALA A 193 -1.67 10.13 -1.93
N ARG A 194 -2.31 10.89 -2.85
CA ARG A 194 -3.32 11.91 -2.52
C ARG A 194 -4.55 11.30 -1.86
N TYR A 195 -5.06 10.19 -2.39
CA TYR A 195 -6.17 9.48 -1.75
C TYR A 195 -5.83 9.06 -0.32
N MET A 196 -4.66 8.42 -0.14
CA MET A 196 -4.22 7.88 1.15
C MET A 196 -3.86 8.97 2.17
N SER A 197 -3.44 10.16 1.73
CA SER A 197 -3.19 11.32 2.58
C SER A 197 -4.44 12.15 2.91
N GLY A 198 -5.62 11.73 2.46
CA GLY A 198 -6.89 12.41 2.72
C GLY A 198 -7.30 13.45 1.65
N HIS A 199 -6.49 13.68 0.63
CA HIS A 199 -6.73 14.63 -0.47
C HIS A 199 -7.34 13.92 -1.70
N ALA A 200 -8.35 13.09 -1.46
CA ALA A 200 -8.92 12.21 -2.49
C ALA A 200 -9.44 12.97 -3.72
N LEU A 201 -9.99 14.18 -3.54
CA LEU A 201 -10.51 15.00 -4.66
C LEU A 201 -9.39 15.42 -5.62
N ASP A 202 -8.22 15.77 -5.07
CA ASP A 202 -7.07 16.21 -5.86
C ASP A 202 -6.43 15.02 -6.62
N GLY A 203 -6.74 13.79 -6.19
CA GLY A 203 -6.27 12.56 -6.84
C GLY A 203 -7.13 12.09 -8.01
N VAL A 204 -8.39 12.55 -8.13
CA VAL A 204 -9.36 12.06 -9.12
C VAL A 204 -8.82 12.19 -10.55
N GLU A 205 -8.39 13.37 -10.94
CA GLU A 205 -7.90 13.64 -12.31
C GLU A 205 -6.67 12.78 -12.67
N LEU A 206 -5.78 12.54 -11.70
CA LEU A 206 -4.59 11.73 -11.94
C LEU A 206 -4.95 10.24 -12.09
N LEU A 207 -5.87 9.73 -11.27
CA LEU A 207 -6.34 8.37 -11.36
C LEU A 207 -7.18 8.13 -12.60
N GLU A 208 -7.93 9.13 -13.05
CA GLU A 208 -8.65 9.09 -14.33
C GLU A 208 -7.68 8.95 -15.50
N LYS A 209 -6.64 9.79 -15.57
CA LYS A 209 -5.58 9.68 -16.60
C LYS A 209 -4.85 8.34 -16.54
N ALA A 210 -4.57 7.83 -15.35
CA ALA A 210 -3.98 6.50 -15.19
C ALA A 210 -4.93 5.40 -15.70
N TYR A 211 -6.23 5.49 -15.38
CA TYR A 211 -7.27 4.59 -15.88
C TYR A 211 -7.40 4.62 -17.42
N GLU A 212 -7.28 5.78 -18.03
CA GLU A 212 -7.29 5.92 -19.50
C GLU A 212 -6.11 5.20 -20.16
N ILE A 213 -4.95 5.16 -19.49
CA ILE A 213 -3.77 4.43 -19.98
C ILE A 213 -3.95 2.92 -19.81
N ASP A 214 -4.39 2.47 -18.63
CA ASP A 214 -4.62 1.05 -18.33
C ASP A 214 -5.87 0.85 -17.47
N SER A 215 -7.00 0.61 -18.13
CA SER A 215 -8.29 0.30 -17.48
C SER A 215 -8.38 -1.12 -16.92
N THR A 216 -7.36 -1.97 -17.12
CA THR A 216 -7.32 -3.33 -16.61
C THR A 216 -6.58 -3.44 -15.27
N ASP A 217 -5.79 -2.42 -14.88
CA ASP A 217 -5.13 -2.38 -13.58
C ASP A 217 -6.14 -2.20 -12.46
N VAL A 218 -6.40 -3.30 -11.77
CA VAL A 218 -7.43 -3.39 -10.72
C VAL A 218 -7.25 -2.35 -9.62
N GLU A 219 -6.01 -2.12 -9.21
CA GLU A 219 -5.71 -1.17 -8.13
C GLU A 219 -6.02 0.27 -8.56
N THR A 220 -5.68 0.67 -9.78
CA THR A 220 -6.04 1.98 -10.34
C THR A 220 -7.55 2.16 -10.42
N VAL A 221 -8.26 1.16 -10.95
CA VAL A 221 -9.73 1.20 -11.05
C VAL A 221 -10.37 1.36 -9.69
N MET A 222 -9.89 0.60 -8.67
CA MET A 222 -10.40 0.68 -7.30
C MET A 222 -10.13 2.05 -6.67
N LEU A 223 -8.92 2.58 -6.80
CA LEU A 223 -8.54 3.88 -6.23
C LEU A 223 -9.27 5.03 -6.91
N TYR A 224 -9.48 4.94 -8.22
CA TYR A 224 -10.28 5.91 -8.96
C TYR A 224 -11.73 5.90 -8.48
N GLY A 225 -12.36 4.71 -8.40
CA GLY A 225 -13.69 4.55 -7.84
C GLY A 225 -13.80 5.04 -6.39
N ALA A 226 -12.80 4.74 -5.54
CA ALA A 226 -12.77 5.19 -4.15
C ALA A 226 -12.65 6.73 -4.03
N SER A 227 -11.85 7.36 -4.91
CA SER A 227 -11.74 8.81 -4.97
C SER A 227 -13.04 9.47 -5.42
N LEU A 228 -13.67 8.95 -6.49
CA LEU A 228 -14.99 9.40 -6.95
C LEU A 228 -16.08 9.18 -5.90
N GLY A 229 -16.04 8.11 -5.13
CA GLY A 229 -16.96 7.84 -4.04
C GLY A 229 -16.94 8.92 -2.93
N LYS A 230 -15.87 9.73 -2.87
CA LYS A 230 -15.78 10.92 -2.00
C LYS A 230 -16.30 12.20 -2.67
N THR A 231 -16.70 12.12 -3.93
CA THR A 231 -17.33 13.21 -4.69
C THR A 231 -18.86 13.01 -4.79
N TYR A 232 -19.50 13.77 -5.66
CA TYR A 232 -20.92 13.61 -5.99
C TYR A 232 -21.18 12.53 -7.06
N ASP A 233 -20.16 12.08 -7.79
CA ASP A 233 -20.28 11.07 -8.85
C ASP A 233 -20.16 9.64 -8.30
N ARG A 234 -21.04 9.28 -7.40
CA ARG A 234 -21.08 7.97 -6.77
C ARG A 234 -21.53 6.87 -7.74
N LYS A 235 -22.34 7.23 -8.73
CA LYS A 235 -22.78 6.26 -9.74
C LYS A 235 -21.57 5.70 -10.49
N ARG A 236 -20.68 6.58 -10.96
CA ARG A 236 -19.46 6.17 -11.63
C ARG A 236 -18.52 5.38 -10.72
N ALA A 237 -18.47 5.73 -9.44
CA ALA A 237 -17.69 4.97 -8.46
C ALA A 237 -18.16 3.50 -8.35
N TYR A 238 -19.47 3.25 -8.31
CA TYR A 238 -20.01 1.89 -8.28
C TYR A 238 -19.70 1.11 -9.56
N GLU A 239 -19.84 1.74 -10.74
CA GLU A 239 -19.48 1.12 -12.02
C GLU A 239 -18.00 0.69 -12.04
N LEU A 240 -17.10 1.51 -11.50
CA LEU A 240 -15.68 1.18 -11.40
C LEU A 240 -15.41 0.04 -10.39
N PHE A 241 -16.13 -0.03 -9.27
CA PHE A 241 -16.00 -1.15 -8.35
C PHE A 241 -16.48 -2.47 -8.97
N ASP A 242 -17.55 -2.44 -9.75
CA ASP A 242 -18.04 -3.62 -10.48
C ASP A 242 -17.04 -4.05 -11.56
N LEU A 243 -16.44 -3.09 -12.26
CA LEU A 243 -15.35 -3.35 -13.21
C LEU A 243 -14.13 -3.97 -12.53
N ALA A 244 -13.70 -3.40 -11.38
CA ALA A 244 -12.59 -3.94 -10.62
C ALA A 244 -12.85 -5.39 -10.18
N GLU A 245 -14.06 -5.71 -9.71
CA GLU A 245 -14.44 -7.06 -9.35
C GLU A 245 -14.40 -8.02 -10.54
N THR A 246 -14.87 -7.57 -11.70
CA THR A 246 -14.85 -8.36 -12.95
C THR A 246 -13.41 -8.67 -13.40
N ASN A 247 -12.49 -7.70 -13.24
CA ASN A 247 -11.10 -7.83 -13.66
C ASN A 247 -10.21 -8.49 -12.59
N MET A 248 -10.74 -8.71 -11.39
CA MET A 248 -9.94 -9.18 -10.26
C MET A 248 -9.68 -10.67 -10.32
N GLN A 249 -8.44 -11.07 -10.49
CA GLN A 249 -8.02 -12.38 -10.05
C GLN A 249 -7.96 -12.36 -8.49
N PRO A 250 -8.47 -13.39 -7.79
CA PRO A 250 -8.76 -13.29 -6.35
C PRO A 250 -7.50 -13.20 -5.49
N LYS A 251 -6.96 -12.01 -5.34
CA LYS A 251 -6.01 -11.68 -4.27
C LYS A 251 -6.84 -11.19 -3.09
N LYS A 252 -6.88 -11.95 -2.01
CA LYS A 252 -7.66 -11.68 -0.79
C LYS A 252 -7.51 -10.24 -0.27
N PHE A 253 -6.30 -9.69 -0.32
CA PHE A 253 -6.03 -8.30 0.03
C PHE A 253 -6.85 -7.31 -0.82
N LEU A 254 -6.89 -7.49 -2.15
CA LEU A 254 -7.62 -6.61 -3.05
C LEU A 254 -9.14 -6.73 -2.85
N VAL A 255 -9.65 -7.94 -2.59
CA VAL A 255 -11.05 -8.18 -2.25
C VAL A 255 -11.43 -7.41 -0.98
N ASN A 256 -10.62 -7.49 0.08
CA ASN A 256 -10.86 -6.77 1.33
C ASN A 256 -10.84 -5.25 1.13
N MET A 257 -9.91 -4.74 0.32
CA MET A 257 -9.81 -3.32 -0.01
C MET A 257 -11.03 -2.85 -0.80
N LEU A 258 -11.46 -3.63 -1.81
CA LEU A 258 -12.68 -3.35 -2.57
C LEU A 258 -13.92 -3.34 -1.68
N THR A 259 -14.04 -4.32 -0.79
CA THR A 259 -15.14 -4.40 0.19
C THR A 259 -15.19 -3.15 1.08
N THR A 260 -14.02 -2.68 1.53
CA THR A 260 -13.94 -1.43 2.32
C THR A 260 -14.43 -0.24 1.50
N PHE A 261 -13.98 -0.09 0.26
CA PHE A 261 -14.38 1.04 -0.60
C PHE A 261 -15.87 1.03 -0.94
N ARG A 262 -16.44 -0.15 -1.23
CA ARG A 262 -17.89 -0.30 -1.43
C ARG A 262 -18.68 0.08 -0.19
N GLY A 263 -18.25 -0.39 0.98
CA GLY A 263 -18.90 -0.07 2.23
C GLY A 263 -18.86 1.43 2.53
N ASP A 264 -17.70 2.07 2.36
CA ASP A 264 -17.54 3.52 2.54
C ASP A 264 -18.43 4.33 1.58
N ALA A 265 -18.59 3.88 0.35
CA ALA A 265 -19.49 4.51 -0.61
C ALA A 265 -20.97 4.36 -0.19
N LEU A 266 -21.38 3.18 0.27
CA LEU A 266 -22.73 2.92 0.81
C LEU A 266 -23.01 3.78 2.05
N GLU A 267 -22.05 3.90 2.98
CA GLU A 267 -22.15 4.76 4.16
C GLU A 267 -22.42 6.22 3.77
N ARG A 268 -21.67 6.76 2.81
CA ARG A 268 -21.84 8.14 2.31
C ARG A 268 -23.16 8.37 1.59
N ASP A 269 -23.70 7.34 0.98
CA ASP A 269 -24.99 7.34 0.30
C ASP A 269 -26.16 7.21 1.29
N GLY A 270 -25.87 7.03 2.60
CA GLY A 270 -26.87 6.79 3.62
C GLY A 270 -27.45 5.38 3.64
N ARG A 271 -26.89 4.46 2.86
CA ARG A 271 -27.33 3.06 2.75
C ARG A 271 -26.65 2.17 3.82
N TRP A 272 -26.70 2.63 5.05
CA TRP A 272 -26.05 2.02 6.22
C TRP A 272 -26.36 0.51 6.39
N PRO A 273 -27.61 0.03 6.24
CA PRO A 273 -27.91 -1.38 6.43
C PRO A 273 -27.23 -2.29 5.41
N GLU A 274 -26.96 -1.78 4.21
CA GLU A 274 -26.28 -2.53 3.16
C GLU A 274 -24.79 -2.58 3.41
N ALA A 275 -24.18 -1.46 3.85
CA ALA A 275 -22.79 -1.40 4.26
C ALA A 275 -22.50 -2.38 5.43
N GLU A 276 -23.40 -2.39 6.44
CA GLU A 276 -23.31 -3.28 7.60
C GLU A 276 -23.29 -4.75 7.21
N LYS A 277 -24.21 -5.17 6.32
CA LYS A 277 -24.27 -6.54 5.79
C LYS A 277 -23.01 -6.91 5.03
N LEU A 278 -22.53 -5.99 4.19
CA LEU A 278 -21.31 -6.18 3.39
C LEU A 278 -20.07 -6.41 4.28
N TYR A 279 -19.85 -5.55 5.25
CA TYR A 279 -18.72 -5.67 6.19
C TYR A 279 -18.84 -6.94 7.04
N TYR A 280 -20.04 -7.27 7.50
CA TYR A 280 -20.24 -8.46 8.32
C TYR A 280 -20.00 -9.75 7.55
N ALA A 281 -20.44 -9.83 6.29
CA ALA A 281 -20.18 -10.97 5.41
C ALA A 281 -18.67 -11.15 5.19
N ALA A 282 -17.95 -10.07 4.90
CA ALA A 282 -16.50 -10.10 4.72
C ALA A 282 -15.75 -10.52 5.99
N TRP A 283 -16.18 -10.04 7.16
CA TRP A 283 -15.59 -10.49 8.42
C TRP A 283 -15.87 -11.97 8.70
N LYS A 284 -17.06 -12.47 8.40
CA LYS A 284 -17.38 -13.91 8.55
C LYS A 284 -16.52 -14.79 7.68
N GLU A 285 -16.16 -14.33 6.49
CA GLU A 285 -15.25 -15.04 5.58
C GLU A 285 -13.80 -15.01 6.10
N ASP A 286 -13.37 -13.89 6.68
CA ASP A 286 -12.05 -13.74 7.30
C ASP A 286 -12.12 -13.05 8.67
N PRO A 287 -12.29 -13.80 9.76
CA PRO A 287 -12.38 -13.22 11.10
C PRO A 287 -11.14 -12.48 11.60
N THR A 288 -10.00 -12.59 10.90
CA THR A 288 -8.79 -11.84 11.23
C THR A 288 -8.87 -10.37 10.80
N GLN A 289 -9.80 -10.02 9.92
CA GLN A 289 -10.01 -8.67 9.39
C GLN A 289 -10.88 -7.83 10.34
N LEU A 290 -10.36 -7.50 11.50
CA LEU A 290 -11.10 -6.79 12.55
C LEU A 290 -11.56 -5.38 12.14
N HIS A 291 -10.97 -4.78 11.11
CA HIS A 291 -11.38 -3.46 10.64
C HIS A 291 -12.83 -3.44 10.10
N PHE A 292 -13.33 -4.56 9.57
CA PHE A 292 -14.74 -4.66 9.19
C PHE A 292 -15.68 -4.59 10.39
N LEU A 293 -15.34 -5.28 11.49
CA LEU A 293 -16.10 -5.13 12.73
C LEU A 293 -15.99 -3.72 13.31
N TYR A 294 -14.81 -3.10 13.22
CA TYR A 294 -14.63 -1.71 13.61
C TYR A 294 -15.58 -0.79 12.85
N LYS A 295 -15.65 -0.92 11.52
CA LYS A 295 -16.58 -0.16 10.67
C LYS A 295 -18.03 -0.30 11.14
N ILE A 296 -18.50 -1.53 11.39
CA ILE A 296 -19.85 -1.76 11.88
C ILE A 296 -20.05 -1.14 13.27
N SER A 297 -19.06 -1.26 14.16
CA SER A 297 -19.15 -0.76 15.53
C SER A 297 -19.19 0.76 15.63
N THR A 298 -18.75 1.48 14.61
CA THR A 298 -18.69 2.94 14.56
C THR A 298 -19.87 3.57 13.80
N GLN A 299 -20.70 2.79 13.11
CA GLN A 299 -21.83 3.32 12.33
C GLN A 299 -22.84 4.11 13.17
N TYR A 300 -23.03 3.74 14.42
CA TYR A 300 -23.96 4.38 15.35
C TYR A 300 -23.20 5.06 16.48
N TRP A 301 -22.16 5.83 16.13
CA TRP A 301 -21.25 6.42 17.10
C TRP A 301 -21.92 7.48 17.99
N ASP A 302 -22.85 8.24 17.44
CA ASP A 302 -23.63 9.19 18.22
C ASP A 302 -24.61 8.43 19.11
N VAL A 303 -24.41 8.50 20.40
CA VAL A 303 -25.39 8.02 21.40
C VAL A 303 -26.57 8.98 21.33
N ASP A 304 -27.46 8.73 20.36
CA ASP A 304 -28.76 9.37 20.32
C ASP A 304 -29.49 9.03 21.62
N PRO A 305 -29.93 10.02 22.41
CA PRO A 305 -30.71 9.75 23.62
C PRO A 305 -31.95 8.87 23.37
N GLY A 306 -32.47 8.85 22.13
CA GLY A 306 -33.55 7.99 21.71
C GLY A 306 -33.14 6.55 21.33
N LEU A 307 -31.85 6.20 21.37
CA LEU A 307 -31.38 4.87 20.93
C LEU A 307 -32.00 3.74 21.78
N PHE A 308 -32.15 3.94 23.08
CA PHE A 308 -32.76 2.96 23.98
C PHE A 308 -34.27 2.75 23.75
N GLN A 309 -34.92 3.63 22.99
CA GLN A 309 -36.29 3.49 22.54
C GLN A 309 -36.41 2.79 21.17
N GLN A 310 -35.28 2.61 20.45
CA GLN A 310 -35.20 1.98 19.15
C GLN A 310 -34.61 0.56 19.31
N GLU A 311 -35.45 -0.41 19.70
CA GLU A 311 -35.01 -1.74 20.11
C GLU A 311 -34.09 -2.45 19.10
N GLU A 312 -34.45 -2.44 17.82
CA GLU A 312 -33.66 -3.10 16.77
C GLU A 312 -32.28 -2.44 16.61
N LYS A 313 -32.22 -1.11 16.61
CA LYS A 313 -30.98 -0.37 16.47
C LYS A 313 -30.08 -0.57 17.70
N LEU A 314 -30.67 -0.61 18.90
CA LEU A 314 -29.97 -0.90 20.15
C LEU A 314 -29.35 -2.28 20.10
N GLN A 315 -30.11 -3.32 19.72
CA GLN A 315 -29.64 -4.70 19.62
C GLN A 315 -28.48 -4.83 18.62
N LYS A 316 -28.54 -4.16 17.47
CA LYS A 316 -27.45 -4.10 16.48
C LYS A 316 -26.22 -3.40 17.03
N THR A 317 -26.41 -2.30 17.74
CA THR A 317 -25.29 -1.55 18.34
C THR A 317 -24.59 -2.35 19.42
N ILE A 318 -25.33 -3.06 20.27
CA ILE A 318 -24.75 -3.96 21.28
C ILE A 318 -23.96 -5.08 20.57
N PHE A 319 -24.54 -5.72 19.58
CA PHE A 319 -23.88 -6.77 18.81
C PHE A 319 -22.53 -6.31 18.24
N SER A 320 -22.54 -5.20 17.49
CA SER A 320 -21.35 -4.74 16.77
C SER A 320 -20.22 -4.33 17.71
N ARG A 321 -20.54 -3.61 18.78
CA ARG A 321 -19.53 -3.14 19.75
C ARG A 321 -18.98 -4.28 20.60
N TYR A 322 -19.85 -5.13 21.12
CA TYR A 322 -19.43 -6.28 21.89
C TYR A 322 -18.55 -7.24 21.09
N THR A 323 -18.99 -7.58 19.85
CA THR A 323 -18.25 -8.50 18.98
C THR A 323 -16.90 -7.93 18.57
N TYR A 324 -16.84 -6.63 18.21
CA TYR A 324 -15.58 -5.97 17.90
C TYR A 324 -14.61 -5.99 19.09
N LEU A 325 -15.06 -5.55 20.25
CA LEU A 325 -14.21 -5.45 21.44
C LEU A 325 -13.67 -6.82 21.88
N THR A 326 -14.54 -7.83 21.93
CA THR A 326 -14.13 -9.19 22.31
C THR A 326 -13.15 -9.82 21.33
N ALA A 327 -13.28 -9.53 20.04
CA ALA A 327 -12.34 -9.97 19.01
C ALA A 327 -11.02 -9.19 19.08
N TYR A 328 -11.08 -7.86 19.22
CA TYR A 328 -9.91 -6.98 19.27
C TYR A 328 -9.03 -7.25 20.48
N MET A 329 -9.61 -7.38 21.67
CA MET A 329 -8.87 -7.62 22.92
C MET A 329 -8.12 -8.96 22.93
N LYS A 330 -8.48 -9.91 22.06
CA LYS A 330 -7.74 -11.17 21.88
C LYS A 330 -6.47 -11.00 21.03
N THR A 331 -6.40 -9.99 20.19
CA THR A 331 -5.36 -9.84 19.16
C THR A 331 -4.40 -8.69 19.42
N ASP A 332 -4.87 -7.60 20.05
CA ASP A 332 -4.06 -6.40 20.28
C ASP A 332 -4.05 -6.02 21.76
N LYS A 333 -2.86 -5.66 22.25
CA LYS A 333 -2.63 -5.21 23.62
C LYS A 333 -2.69 -3.68 23.77
N SER A 334 -2.71 -2.93 22.67
CA SER A 334 -2.82 -1.46 22.69
C SER A 334 -4.27 -1.03 22.86
N GLN A 335 -4.71 -0.81 24.09
CA GLN A 335 -6.09 -0.45 24.42
C GLN A 335 -6.40 1.06 24.27
N LYS A 336 -5.53 1.84 23.61
CA LYS A 336 -5.48 3.31 23.69
C LYS A 336 -6.82 4.02 23.41
N TYR A 337 -7.66 3.50 22.51
CA TYR A 337 -8.91 4.16 22.12
C TYR A 337 -10.19 3.41 22.55
N LEU A 338 -10.07 2.31 23.28
CA LEU A 338 -11.21 1.49 23.66
C LEU A 338 -12.12 2.19 24.70
N TYR A 339 -11.63 3.20 25.42
CA TYR A 339 -12.44 4.02 26.32
C TYR A 339 -13.67 4.64 25.63
N ASN A 340 -13.64 4.79 24.29
CA ASN A 340 -14.76 5.35 23.53
C ASN A 340 -16.04 4.48 23.59
N TYR A 341 -15.89 3.19 23.76
CA TYR A 341 -16.99 2.23 23.82
C TYR A 341 -17.62 2.11 25.19
N ARG A 342 -16.86 2.48 26.24
CA ARG A 342 -17.23 2.30 27.62
C ARG A 342 -18.55 2.97 28.01
N PRO A 343 -18.80 4.27 27.72
CA PRO A 343 -20.03 4.96 28.16
C PRO A 343 -21.31 4.30 27.63
N PHE A 344 -21.29 3.81 26.38
CA PHE A 344 -22.45 3.13 25.82
C PHE A 344 -22.72 1.79 26.50
N LEU A 345 -21.67 0.98 26.72
CA LEU A 345 -21.83 -0.33 27.35
C LEU A 345 -22.21 -0.23 28.83
N GLU A 346 -21.73 0.78 29.52
CA GLU A 346 -22.18 1.13 30.89
C GLU A 346 -23.68 1.46 30.89
N ALA A 347 -24.14 2.32 29.97
CA ALA A 347 -25.56 2.67 29.85
C ALA A 347 -26.45 1.45 29.55
N VAL A 348 -25.96 0.49 28.73
CA VAL A 348 -26.67 -0.77 28.48
C VAL A 348 -26.76 -1.62 29.75
N CYS A 349 -25.68 -1.69 30.55
CA CYS A 349 -25.69 -2.38 31.83
C CYS A 349 -26.64 -1.74 32.85
N GLU A 350 -26.73 -0.41 32.86
CA GLU A 350 -27.65 0.33 33.71
C GLU A 350 -29.12 0.13 33.28
N ASP A 351 -29.42 0.21 31.99
CA ASP A 351 -30.76 -0.06 31.46
C ASP A 351 -31.21 -1.49 31.79
N ALA A 352 -30.33 -2.48 31.61
CA ALA A 352 -30.63 -3.86 31.96
C ALA A 352 -30.91 -4.02 33.48
N PHE A 353 -30.15 -3.31 34.33
CA PHE A 353 -30.37 -3.31 35.77
C PHE A 353 -31.74 -2.71 36.14
N PHE A 354 -32.13 -1.58 35.54
CA PHE A 354 -33.44 -0.97 35.77
C PHE A 354 -34.61 -1.83 35.30
N ARG A 355 -34.41 -2.62 34.25
CA ARG A 355 -35.40 -3.58 33.75
C ARG A 355 -35.40 -4.93 34.46
N ASN A 356 -34.50 -5.13 35.40
CA ASN A 356 -34.29 -6.40 36.09
C ASN A 356 -33.99 -7.56 35.12
N ALA A 357 -33.18 -7.29 34.10
CA ALA A 357 -32.84 -8.23 33.05
C ALA A 357 -31.43 -8.81 33.28
N ASP A 358 -31.33 -10.14 33.24
CA ASP A 358 -30.06 -10.87 33.36
C ASP A 358 -29.36 -11.01 31.98
N GLU A 359 -30.09 -10.81 30.89
CA GLU A 359 -29.60 -10.94 29.52
C GLU A 359 -30.06 -9.76 28.66
N VAL A 360 -29.22 -9.38 27.70
CA VAL A 360 -29.55 -8.46 26.61
C VAL A 360 -29.55 -9.18 25.29
N THR A 361 -30.44 -8.79 24.39
CA THR A 361 -30.50 -9.35 23.02
C THR A 361 -29.56 -8.60 22.10
N MET A 362 -28.78 -9.33 21.33
CA MET A 362 -27.94 -8.85 20.26
C MET A 362 -28.52 -9.27 18.91
N LEU A 363 -28.48 -8.37 17.93
CA LEU A 363 -28.93 -8.61 16.56
C LEU A 363 -27.77 -8.43 15.59
N ALA A 364 -27.36 -9.53 14.96
CA ALA A 364 -26.32 -9.50 13.92
C ALA A 364 -26.86 -8.91 12.59
N PRO A 365 -25.99 -8.39 11.71
CA PRO A 365 -26.40 -7.84 10.41
C PRO A 365 -27.10 -8.85 9.48
N ASP A 366 -26.85 -10.13 9.67
CA ASP A 366 -27.55 -11.24 8.95
C ASP A 366 -28.95 -11.57 9.52
N GLY A 367 -29.38 -10.83 10.54
CA GLY A 367 -30.68 -11.01 11.20
C GLY A 367 -30.68 -12.03 12.34
N LYS A 368 -29.54 -12.67 12.66
CA LYS A 368 -29.46 -13.64 13.73
C LYS A 368 -29.51 -12.94 15.10
N LYS A 369 -30.46 -13.34 15.94
CA LYS A 369 -30.55 -12.89 17.32
C LYS A 369 -29.80 -13.84 18.24
N THR A 370 -29.03 -13.27 19.16
CA THR A 370 -28.30 -13.99 20.22
C THR A 370 -28.50 -13.26 21.54
N LYS A 371 -28.40 -14.00 22.65
CA LYS A 371 -28.49 -13.44 23.99
C LYS A 371 -27.07 -13.31 24.56
N LEU A 372 -26.85 -12.22 25.27
CA LEU A 372 -25.62 -11.93 25.99
C LEU A 372 -25.96 -11.71 27.47
N ALA A 373 -25.29 -12.46 28.36
CA ALA A 373 -25.44 -12.26 29.79
C ALA A 373 -24.92 -10.86 30.20
N VAL A 374 -25.66 -10.18 31.03
CA VAL A 374 -25.26 -8.85 31.57
C VAL A 374 -23.97 -8.95 32.39
N SER A 375 -23.74 -10.10 33.04
CA SER A 375 -22.48 -10.40 33.76
C SER A 375 -21.25 -10.33 32.81
N ASP A 376 -21.38 -10.91 31.60
CA ASP A 376 -20.28 -10.91 30.63
C ASP A 376 -20.04 -9.51 30.06
N LEU A 377 -21.12 -8.76 29.84
CA LEU A 377 -21.03 -7.37 29.44
C LEU A 377 -20.34 -6.49 30.49
N ARG A 378 -20.69 -6.67 31.77
CA ARG A 378 -20.03 -5.97 32.89
C ARG A 378 -18.56 -6.35 33.02
N ALA A 379 -18.23 -7.63 32.83
CA ALA A 379 -16.85 -8.09 32.83
C ALA A 379 -16.02 -7.48 31.71
N LEU A 380 -16.62 -7.29 30.54
CA LEU A 380 -15.98 -6.57 29.41
C LEU A 380 -15.78 -5.10 29.75
N VAL A 381 -16.80 -4.41 30.26
CA VAL A 381 -16.75 -2.99 30.65
C VAL A 381 -15.65 -2.73 31.70
N ALA A 382 -15.50 -3.64 32.66
CA ALA A 382 -14.48 -3.52 33.70
C ALA A 382 -13.04 -3.57 33.13
N GLN A 383 -12.83 -4.20 31.97
CA GLN A 383 -11.54 -4.28 31.29
C GLN A 383 -11.25 -3.08 30.41
N LEU A 384 -12.25 -2.27 30.06
CA LEU A 384 -12.08 -1.10 29.20
C LEU A 384 -11.42 0.05 29.96
N PRO A 385 -10.45 0.76 29.35
CA PRO A 385 -9.83 1.92 29.98
C PRO A 385 -10.86 3.04 30.18
N GLN A 386 -10.58 3.91 31.15
CA GLN A 386 -11.31 5.17 31.29
C GLN A 386 -10.76 6.21 30.30
N MET A 387 -11.62 7.13 29.88
CA MET A 387 -11.21 8.22 29.01
C MET A 387 -10.18 9.10 29.74
N PRO A 388 -9.02 9.38 29.13
CA PRO A 388 -8.03 10.32 29.68
C PRO A 388 -8.67 11.69 29.94
N GLU A 389 -8.21 12.38 30.99
CA GLU A 389 -8.80 13.66 31.40
C GLU A 389 -8.57 14.78 30.38
N ASP A 390 -7.43 14.80 29.75
CA ASP A 390 -7.08 15.71 28.66
C ASP A 390 -8.01 15.54 27.45
N GLU A 391 -8.32 14.31 27.06
CA GLU A 391 -9.25 14.01 25.98
C GLU A 391 -10.70 14.38 26.35
N ARG A 392 -11.10 14.16 27.61
CA ARG A 392 -12.41 14.58 28.10
C ARG A 392 -12.57 16.09 28.00
N LEU A 393 -11.60 16.85 28.50
CA LEU A 393 -11.59 18.32 28.43
C LEU A 393 -11.58 18.84 26.99
N ARG A 394 -10.85 18.18 26.09
CA ARG A 394 -10.84 18.51 24.67
C ARG A 394 -12.23 18.35 24.04
N ARG A 395 -12.93 17.26 24.35
CA ARG A 395 -14.28 16.98 23.85
C ARG A 395 -15.31 17.93 24.41
N GLU A 396 -15.24 18.25 25.67
CA GLU A 396 -16.13 19.25 26.29
C GLU A 396 -16.00 20.62 25.62
N LYS A 397 -14.78 21.11 25.38
CA LYS A 397 -14.51 22.31 24.60
C LYS A 397 -15.06 22.24 23.17
N MET A 398 -14.88 21.13 22.51
CA MET A 398 -15.38 20.93 21.15
C MET A 398 -16.91 20.91 21.09
N GLN A 399 -17.58 20.26 22.05
CA GLN A 399 -19.05 20.28 22.17
C GLN A 399 -19.57 21.66 22.44
N GLU A 400 -18.91 22.44 23.29
CA GLU A 400 -19.25 23.81 23.52
C GLU A 400 -19.16 24.69 22.27
N HIS A 401 -18.10 24.51 21.46
CA HIS A 401 -17.94 25.17 20.17
C HIS A 401 -19.03 24.78 19.17
N ILE A 402 -19.37 23.49 19.09
CA ILE A 402 -20.45 22.98 18.22
C ILE A 402 -21.80 23.57 18.67
N LYS A 403 -22.06 23.62 19.98
CA LYS A 403 -23.29 24.21 20.53
C LYS A 403 -23.40 25.68 20.16
N LYS A 404 -22.34 26.46 20.35
CA LYS A 404 -22.28 27.89 19.99
C LYS A 404 -22.48 28.08 18.47
N ALA A 405 -21.87 27.19 17.63
CA ALA A 405 -22.05 27.25 16.19
C ALA A 405 -23.50 26.96 15.77
N ARG A 406 -24.14 25.95 16.38
CA ARG A 406 -25.56 25.62 16.13
C ARG A 406 -26.51 26.71 16.60
N GLU A 407 -26.23 27.36 17.71
CA GLU A 407 -27.02 28.52 18.20
C GLU A 407 -26.91 29.69 17.22
N LYS A 408 -25.69 29.99 16.75
CA LYS A 408 -25.43 31.02 15.74
C LYS A 408 -26.12 30.72 14.40
N GLU A 409 -26.11 29.45 13.98
CA GLU A 409 -26.84 29.00 12.78
C GLU A 409 -28.36 29.19 12.94
N LYS A 410 -28.91 28.84 14.11
CA LYS A 410 -30.34 29.03 14.40
C LYS A 410 -30.73 30.51 14.37
N GLU A 411 -29.87 31.40 14.89
CA GLU A 411 -30.08 32.85 14.84
C GLU A 411 -30.05 33.39 13.42
N LEU A 412 -29.07 32.93 12.60
CA LEU A 412 -28.97 33.29 11.18
C LEU A 412 -30.18 32.79 10.37
N ARG A 413 -30.71 31.61 10.66
CA ARG A 413 -31.93 31.10 10.03
C ARG A 413 -33.17 31.92 10.43
N LYS A 414 -33.24 32.38 11.68
CA LYS A 414 -34.35 33.25 12.15
C LYS A 414 -34.31 34.66 11.54
N SER A 415 -33.11 35.16 11.21
CA SER A 415 -32.93 36.48 10.56
C SER A 415 -33.22 36.49 9.07
N GLY A 416 -33.66 35.37 8.47
CA GLY A 416 -34.01 35.29 7.05
C GLY A 416 -32.82 35.31 6.07
N ALA A 417 -31.60 35.22 6.59
CA ALA A 417 -30.40 35.09 5.76
C ALA A 417 -30.44 33.74 5.01
N LYS A 418 -30.56 33.73 3.69
CA LYS A 418 -30.38 32.56 2.87
C LYS A 418 -28.94 32.08 3.07
N LEU A 419 -28.77 30.93 3.70
CA LEU A 419 -27.50 30.20 3.74
C LEU A 419 -27.22 29.69 2.34
N ASP A 420 -26.60 30.53 1.52
CA ASP A 420 -26.00 30.09 0.28
C ASP A 420 -24.64 29.49 0.64
N THR A 421 -24.61 28.18 0.87
CA THR A 421 -23.42 27.42 1.27
C THR A 421 -22.31 27.42 0.22
N LEU A 422 -22.55 28.02 -0.95
CA LEU A 422 -21.60 28.24 -2.04
C LEU A 422 -20.89 29.61 -1.99
N ALA A 423 -21.31 30.53 -1.12
CA ALA A 423 -20.78 31.89 -1.04
C ALA A 423 -19.94 32.20 0.20
N LEU A 424 -19.19 31.24 0.71
CA LEU A 424 -18.10 31.58 1.63
C LEU A 424 -17.06 32.40 0.88
N SER A 425 -16.75 33.60 1.38
CA SER A 425 -15.71 34.46 0.86
C SER A 425 -14.35 33.71 0.83
N LYS A 426 -13.42 34.11 0.00
CA LYS A 426 -12.08 33.53 0.00
C LYS A 426 -11.43 33.48 1.38
N GLU A 427 -11.63 34.54 2.19
CA GLU A 427 -11.13 34.63 3.58
C GLU A 427 -11.78 33.62 4.53
N GLU A 428 -13.08 33.35 4.38
CA GLU A 428 -13.79 32.38 5.24
C GLU A 428 -13.43 30.94 4.85
N LYS A 429 -13.19 30.67 3.54
CA LYS A 429 -12.65 29.39 3.07
C LYS A 429 -11.23 29.16 3.56
N GLU A 430 -10.42 30.21 3.63
CA GLU A 430 -9.06 30.15 4.14
C GLU A 430 -9.00 29.97 5.65
N LYS A 431 -9.89 30.63 6.40
CA LYS A 431 -10.07 30.41 7.84
C LYS A 431 -10.57 29.00 8.16
N ALA A 432 -11.54 28.49 7.41
CA ALA A 432 -12.02 27.12 7.56
C ALA A 432 -10.94 26.09 7.22
N ARG A 433 -10.14 26.32 6.16
CA ARG A 433 -8.97 25.49 5.84
C ARG A 433 -7.87 25.54 6.91
N LYS A 434 -7.65 26.70 7.52
CA LYS A 434 -6.69 26.84 8.59
C LYS A 434 -7.16 26.13 9.87
N MET A 435 -8.45 26.24 10.21
CA MET A 435 -9.06 25.50 11.33
C MET A 435 -9.05 23.99 11.13
N LEU A 436 -9.24 23.49 9.89
CA LEU A 436 -9.12 22.07 9.56
C LEU A 436 -7.66 21.60 9.60
N LYS A 437 -6.71 22.43 9.17
CA LYS A 437 -5.28 22.14 9.30
C LYS A 437 -4.81 22.09 10.75
N ASP A 438 -5.30 22.99 11.58
CA ASP A 438 -4.96 23.01 13.00
C ASP A 438 -5.64 21.87 13.81
N ALA A 439 -6.67 21.23 13.24
CA ALA A 439 -7.33 20.04 13.81
C ALA A 439 -6.68 18.71 13.35
N ASP A 440 -5.93 18.70 12.22
CA ASP A 440 -5.23 17.54 11.68
C ASP A 440 -3.73 17.48 12.09
N LEU A 441 -3.26 18.40 12.91
CA LEU A 441 -1.83 18.59 13.25
C LEU A 441 -1.48 18.20 14.69
N GLU A 442 -2.23 17.28 15.33
CA GLU A 442 -1.73 16.59 16.52
C GLU A 442 -2.11 15.09 16.42
#